data_f564d1a75e3d79e670cf5d987fb249a3
#
_entry.id   f564d1a75e3d79e670cf5d987fb249a3
#
_cell.length_a   1.000
_cell.length_b   1.000
_cell.length_c   1.000
_cell.angle_alpha   90.00
_cell.angle_beta   90.00
_cell.angle_gamma   90.00
#
_symmetry.space_group_name_H-M   'P 1'
#
loop_
_entity.id
_entity.type
_entity.pdbx_description
1 polymer ?
#
loop_
_entity_poly.entity_id
_entity_poly.type
_entity_poly.pdbx_seq_one_letter_code
_entity_poly.pdbx_strand_id
1 'polypeptide(L)'
;MLFSFRFNFCFKEREGRQLQAGVIEGDIVIRNHDLADPTSLNAHLANPDRLWPNGLVDFKFHKNFPASSRRTVKRTMAYLTGKFPGCITFEEATSSTVDYVLFRDELKCRSELGRTGGEQVIALNR
;
A
#
# COMPACT_ATOMS: atom_id res chain seq x y z
N MET A 1 6.91 -0.04 -8.45
CA MET A 1 5.78 0.28 -7.56
C MET A 1 6.30 0.26 -6.14
N LEU A 2 6.43 1.41 -5.54
CA LEU A 2 6.87 1.56 -4.15
C LEU A 2 5.64 1.41 -3.25
N PHE A 3 5.50 0.26 -2.64
CA PHE A 3 4.62 0.13 -1.47
C PHE A 3 5.26 0.92 -0.33
N SER A 4 4.77 2.13 -0.07
CA SER A 4 5.20 2.91 1.08
C SER A 4 4.52 2.37 2.34
N PHE A 5 4.97 1.21 2.79
CA PHE A 5 4.62 0.69 4.09
C PHE A 5 5.70 1.13 5.08
N ARG A 6 5.38 2.09 5.94
CA ARG A 6 6.27 2.47 7.02
C ARG A 6 5.98 1.66 8.27
N PHE A 7 6.97 0.90 8.66
CA PHE A 7 7.12 0.36 10.02
C PHE A 7 8.21 1.17 10.72
N ASN A 8 7.99 1.53 11.97
CA ASN A 8 8.85 2.44 12.74
C ASN A 8 10.35 2.06 12.81
N PHE A 9 10.76 0.93 12.27
CA PHE A 9 12.14 0.43 12.29
C PHE A 9 12.72 -0.01 10.95
N CYS A 10 11.95 -0.03 9.89
CA CYS A 10 12.36 -0.70 8.64
C CYS A 10 12.80 0.22 7.51
N PHE A 11 12.58 1.54 7.60
CA PHE A 11 12.95 2.48 6.54
C PHE A 11 13.69 3.71 7.05
N LYS A 12 14.85 3.98 6.43
CA LYS A 12 15.62 5.21 6.60
C LYS A 12 15.04 6.31 5.73
N GLU A 13 14.80 7.45 6.33
CA GLU A 13 14.18 8.65 5.78
C GLU A 13 14.87 9.17 4.50
N ARG A 14 14.09 9.55 3.50
CA ARG A 14 14.53 10.40 2.38
C ARG A 14 13.83 11.75 2.44
N GLU A 15 14.60 12.81 2.22
CA GLU A 15 14.19 14.22 2.31
C GLU A 15 13.08 14.61 1.33
N GLY A 16 12.25 15.57 1.78
CA GLY A 16 10.95 15.89 1.29
C GLY A 16 10.84 16.60 -0.06
N ARG A 17 9.70 16.33 -0.72
CA ARG A 17 9.09 17.16 -1.76
C ARG A 17 7.72 17.61 -1.28
N GLN A 18 7.34 18.86 -1.60
CA GLN A 18 5.97 19.34 -1.38
C GLN A 18 5.00 18.53 -2.25
N LEU A 19 3.94 18.01 -1.64
CA LEU A 19 2.92 17.23 -2.31
C LEU A 19 1.63 18.02 -2.47
N GLN A 20 1.02 17.92 -3.65
CA GLN A 20 -0.34 18.36 -3.91
C GLN A 20 -1.27 17.16 -4.02
N ALA A 21 -2.56 17.35 -3.71
CA ALA A 21 -3.56 16.31 -3.92
C ALA A 21 -3.62 15.92 -5.40
N GLY A 22 -3.69 14.63 -5.66
CA GLY A 22 -3.72 14.09 -7.01
C GLY A 22 -2.92 12.80 -7.16
N VAL A 23 -2.46 12.56 -8.37
CA VAL A 23 -1.60 11.41 -8.68
C VAL A 23 -0.16 11.90 -8.77
N ILE A 24 0.72 11.33 -7.95
CA ILE A 24 2.15 11.62 -7.95
C ILE A 24 2.89 10.45 -8.60
N GLU A 25 3.95 10.77 -9.34
CA GLU A 25 4.78 9.77 -10.02
C GLU A 25 3.98 8.79 -10.91
N GLY A 26 2.73 9.15 -11.24
CA GLY A 26 1.85 8.42 -12.13
C GLY A 26 1.01 7.30 -11.49
N ASP A 27 1.34 6.86 -10.27
CA ASP A 27 0.71 5.70 -9.63
C ASP A 27 0.35 5.86 -8.15
N ILE A 28 0.86 6.90 -7.48
CA ILE A 28 0.55 7.19 -6.08
C ILE A 28 -0.62 8.18 -6.01
N VAL A 29 -1.73 7.77 -5.41
CA VAL A 29 -2.91 8.60 -5.19
C VAL A 29 -2.81 9.29 -3.81
N ILE A 30 -2.83 10.62 -3.81
CA ILE A 30 -2.87 11.44 -2.59
C ILE A 30 -4.21 12.17 -2.53
N ARG A 31 -4.91 12.04 -1.42
CA ARG A 31 -6.18 12.69 -1.17
C ARG A 31 -6.00 13.99 -0.37
N ASN A 32 -6.99 14.90 -0.45
CA ASN A 32 -6.93 16.18 0.25
C ASN A 32 -6.73 16.05 1.76
N HIS A 33 -7.31 15.03 2.39
CA HIS A 33 -7.12 14.79 3.82
C HIS A 33 -5.71 14.26 4.19
N ASP A 34 -4.97 13.78 3.19
CA ASP A 34 -3.57 13.38 3.35
C ASP A 34 -2.64 14.59 3.40
N LEU A 35 -3.14 15.78 3.04
CA LEU A 35 -2.40 17.05 2.97
C LEU A 35 -2.60 17.94 4.19
N ALA A 36 -3.19 17.44 5.27
CA ALA A 36 -3.50 18.24 6.46
C ALA A 36 -2.26 18.87 7.13
N ASP A 37 -1.06 18.42 6.78
CA ASP A 37 0.21 19.06 7.12
C ASP A 37 1.10 19.17 5.89
N PRO A 38 1.21 20.38 5.28
CA PRO A 38 2.02 20.57 4.08
C PRO A 38 3.53 20.48 4.32
N THR A 39 3.97 20.37 5.56
CA THR A 39 5.40 20.38 5.87
C THR A 39 6.06 19.01 5.81
N SER A 40 5.31 17.92 5.65
CA SER A 40 5.98 16.63 5.61
C SER A 40 5.20 15.50 4.95
N LEU A 41 5.73 15.01 3.85
CA LEU A 41 5.59 13.62 3.43
C LEU A 41 5.83 12.68 4.63
N ASN A 42 6.66 13.08 5.55
CA ASN A 42 7.01 12.39 6.77
C ASN A 42 5.89 12.38 7.80
N ALA A 43 5.02 13.41 7.88
CA ALA A 43 3.90 13.43 8.82
C ALA A 43 2.82 12.40 8.46
N HIS A 44 2.54 12.21 7.17
CA HIS A 44 1.60 11.17 6.73
C HIS A 44 2.14 9.76 6.97
N LEU A 45 3.43 9.58 6.73
CA LEU A 45 4.12 8.32 6.99
C LEU A 45 4.30 8.05 8.50
N ALA A 46 4.24 9.10 9.32
CA ALA A 46 4.30 9.01 10.78
C ALA A 46 2.90 8.88 11.43
N ASN A 47 1.82 9.08 10.69
CA ASN A 47 0.47 8.90 11.23
C ASN A 47 0.21 7.41 11.50
N PRO A 48 0.05 7.00 12.78
CA PRO A 48 -0.16 5.60 13.12
C PRO A 48 -1.44 5.02 12.52
N ASP A 49 -2.45 5.85 12.22
CA ASP A 49 -3.70 5.41 11.59
C ASP A 49 -3.49 4.94 10.14
N ARG A 50 -2.39 5.34 9.52
CA ARG A 50 -2.00 4.94 8.16
C ARG A 50 -1.09 3.71 8.12
N LEU A 51 -0.70 3.21 9.27
CA LEU A 51 0.12 2.01 9.34
C LEU A 51 -0.76 0.76 9.38
N TRP A 52 -0.29 -0.29 8.75
CA TRP A 52 -0.88 -1.61 8.92
C TRP A 52 -0.48 -2.17 10.28
N PRO A 53 -1.45 -2.55 11.13
CA PRO A 53 -1.14 -3.06 12.47
C PRO A 53 -0.20 -4.25 12.40
N ASN A 54 0.84 -4.24 13.21
CA ASN A 54 1.88 -5.28 13.27
C ASN A 54 2.56 -5.60 11.92
N GLY A 55 2.45 -4.72 10.94
CA GLY A 55 2.96 -4.97 9.61
C GLY A 55 2.21 -6.00 8.79
N LEU A 56 1.05 -6.41 9.26
CA LEU A 56 0.21 -7.36 8.56
C LEU A 56 -0.69 -6.64 7.55
N VAL A 57 -0.59 -7.03 6.30
CA VAL A 57 -1.42 -6.55 5.20
C VAL A 57 -2.35 -7.66 4.75
N ASP A 58 -3.62 -7.51 5.06
CA ASP A 58 -4.64 -8.39 4.52
C ASP A 58 -4.95 -8.05 3.07
N PHE A 59 -5.13 -9.05 2.22
CA PHE A 59 -5.37 -8.83 0.80
C PHE A 59 -6.41 -9.79 0.21
N LYS A 60 -7.02 -9.34 -0.89
CA LYS A 60 -7.88 -10.15 -1.78
C LYS A 60 -7.52 -9.89 -3.22
N PHE A 61 -7.85 -10.83 -4.08
CA PHE A 61 -7.87 -10.61 -5.53
C PHE A 61 -9.31 -10.44 -6.01
N HIS A 62 -9.52 -9.44 -6.86
CA HIS A 62 -10.79 -9.33 -7.57
C HIS A 62 -11.04 -10.61 -8.38
N LYS A 63 -12.30 -11.02 -8.49
CA LYS A 63 -12.69 -12.30 -9.16
C LYS A 63 -12.09 -12.46 -10.55
N ASN A 64 -11.98 -11.36 -11.30
CA ASN A 64 -11.46 -11.35 -12.66
C ASN A 64 -9.94 -11.11 -12.74
N PHE A 65 -9.25 -11.05 -11.59
CA PHE A 65 -7.80 -10.86 -11.58
C PHE A 65 -7.10 -12.14 -12.08
N PRO A 66 -6.25 -12.08 -13.11
CA PRO A 66 -5.72 -13.27 -13.77
C PRO A 66 -4.88 -14.15 -12.86
N ALA A 67 -4.96 -15.46 -13.05
CA ALA A 67 -4.21 -16.44 -12.24
C ALA A 67 -2.69 -16.26 -12.34
N SER A 68 -2.16 -15.92 -13.53
CA SER A 68 -0.74 -15.62 -13.74
C SER A 68 -0.29 -14.41 -12.92
N SER A 69 -1.11 -13.35 -12.92
CA SER A 69 -0.86 -12.12 -12.16
C SER A 69 -0.93 -12.38 -10.65
N ARG A 70 -1.88 -13.21 -10.19
CA ARG A 70 -1.95 -13.63 -8.76
C ARG A 70 -0.66 -14.31 -8.31
N ARG A 71 -0.12 -15.21 -9.13
CA ARG A 71 1.17 -15.89 -8.84
C ARG A 71 2.32 -14.88 -8.74
N THR A 72 2.37 -13.90 -9.65
CA THR A 72 3.39 -12.85 -9.63
C THR A 72 3.29 -11.99 -8.37
N VAL A 73 2.07 -11.55 -8.02
CA VAL A 73 1.85 -10.75 -6.80
C VAL A 73 2.25 -11.54 -5.55
N LYS A 74 1.80 -12.79 -5.41
CA LYS A 74 2.17 -13.64 -4.26
C LYS A 74 3.68 -13.88 -4.17
N ARG A 75 4.36 -14.05 -5.30
CA ARG A 75 5.83 -14.16 -5.34
C ARG A 75 6.51 -12.87 -4.86
N THR A 76 5.99 -11.71 -5.29
CA THR A 76 6.49 -10.40 -4.84
C THR A 76 6.26 -10.21 -3.34
N MET A 77 5.10 -10.60 -2.82
CA MET A 77 4.81 -10.57 -1.37
C MET A 77 5.82 -11.43 -0.59
N ALA A 78 6.06 -12.65 -1.03
CA ALA A 78 7.05 -13.55 -0.41
C ALA A 78 8.46 -12.95 -0.44
N TYR A 79 8.84 -12.33 -1.56
CA TYR A 79 10.12 -11.63 -1.67
C TYR A 79 10.22 -10.48 -0.67
N LEU A 80 9.19 -9.63 -0.55
CA LEU A 80 9.18 -8.50 0.40
C LEU A 80 9.23 -8.98 1.85
N THR A 81 8.48 -10.01 2.20
CA THR A 81 8.52 -10.60 3.55
C THR A 81 9.90 -11.13 3.88
N GLY A 82 10.56 -11.80 2.94
CA GLY A 82 11.92 -12.29 3.13
C GLY A 82 12.98 -11.18 3.15
N LYS A 83 12.77 -10.10 2.39
CA LYS A 83 13.69 -8.95 2.35
C LYS A 83 13.63 -8.09 3.60
N PHE A 84 12.46 -8.01 4.23
CA PHE A 84 12.17 -7.17 5.41
C PHE A 84 11.56 -8.03 6.53
N PRO A 85 12.32 -8.99 7.09
CA PRO A 85 11.80 -9.89 8.10
C PRO A 85 11.34 -9.13 9.34
N GLY A 86 10.16 -9.49 9.85
CA GLY A 86 9.54 -8.83 11.00
C GLY A 86 8.91 -7.46 10.70
N CYS A 87 9.00 -6.95 9.47
CA CYS A 87 8.48 -5.63 9.10
C CYS A 87 7.16 -5.71 8.34
N ILE A 88 7.01 -6.67 7.44
CA ILE A 88 5.83 -6.83 6.63
C ILE A 88 5.50 -8.30 6.41
N THR A 89 4.23 -8.62 6.57
CA THR A 89 3.64 -9.92 6.25
C THR A 89 2.34 -9.72 5.49
N PHE A 90 1.93 -10.73 4.73
CA PHE A 90 0.71 -10.68 3.93
C PHE A 90 -0.16 -11.90 4.23
N GLU A 91 -1.46 -11.69 4.42
CA GLU A 91 -2.44 -12.77 4.60
C GLU A 91 -3.65 -12.57 3.70
N GLU A 92 -4.23 -13.66 3.23
CA GLU A 92 -5.51 -13.57 2.50
C GLU A 92 -6.63 -13.20 3.46
N ALA A 93 -7.34 -12.12 3.14
CA ALA A 93 -8.45 -11.62 3.95
C ALA A 93 -9.61 -12.63 3.98
N THR A 94 -10.23 -12.76 5.13
CA THR A 94 -11.44 -13.57 5.34
C THR A 94 -12.70 -12.74 5.18
N SER A 95 -13.87 -13.34 5.35
CA SER A 95 -15.15 -12.63 5.34
C SER A 95 -15.31 -11.63 6.49
N SER A 96 -14.57 -11.82 7.59
CA SER A 96 -14.58 -10.94 8.76
C SER A 96 -13.52 -9.83 8.72
N THR A 97 -12.60 -9.86 7.76
CA THR A 97 -11.57 -8.83 7.62
C THR A 97 -12.19 -7.53 7.12
N VAL A 98 -12.00 -6.45 7.87
CA VAL A 98 -12.55 -5.13 7.54
C VAL A 98 -11.61 -4.34 6.63
N ASP A 99 -10.35 -4.23 7.01
CA ASP A 99 -9.34 -3.46 6.27
C ASP A 99 -8.50 -4.40 5.42
N TYR A 100 -8.55 -4.25 4.11
CA TYR A 100 -7.76 -5.09 3.20
C TYR A 100 -7.48 -4.40 1.87
N VAL A 101 -6.47 -4.89 1.20
CA VAL A 101 -6.10 -4.49 -0.16
C VAL A 101 -6.80 -5.40 -1.17
N LEU A 102 -7.51 -4.81 -2.12
CA LEU A 102 -8.07 -5.51 -3.27
C LEU A 102 -7.21 -5.28 -4.51
N PHE A 103 -6.59 -6.34 -5.01
CA PHE A 103 -5.88 -6.29 -6.28
C PHE A 103 -6.85 -6.34 -7.46
N ARG A 104 -6.78 -5.33 -8.33
CA ARG A 104 -7.57 -5.21 -9.55
C ARG A 104 -6.69 -5.07 -10.77
N ASP A 105 -7.19 -5.58 -11.90
CA ASP A 105 -6.65 -5.32 -13.23
C ASP A 105 -7.31 -4.05 -13.79
N GLU A 106 -6.50 -3.03 -14.04
CA GLU A 106 -6.97 -1.74 -14.58
C GLU A 106 -5.97 -1.24 -15.63
N LEU A 107 -6.39 -0.22 -16.40
CA LEU A 107 -5.55 0.34 -17.48
C LEU A 107 -4.32 1.10 -16.97
N LYS A 108 -4.32 1.51 -15.71
CA LYS A 108 -3.20 2.23 -15.07
C LYS A 108 -2.90 1.62 -13.71
N CYS A 109 -1.62 1.56 -13.38
CA CYS A 109 -1.22 1.24 -12.01
C CYS A 109 -1.55 2.41 -11.09
N ARG A 110 -2.12 2.12 -9.92
CA ARG A 110 -2.38 3.11 -8.86
C ARG A 110 -2.50 2.46 -7.49
N SER A 111 -2.09 3.18 -6.48
CA SER A 111 -2.25 2.82 -5.08
C SER A 111 -2.37 4.06 -4.20
N GLU A 112 -3.08 3.95 -3.11
CA GLU A 112 -3.08 4.96 -2.05
C GLU A 112 -1.92 4.73 -1.08
N LEU A 113 -1.56 5.78 -0.31
CA LEU A 113 -0.50 5.70 0.69
C LEU A 113 -1.02 5.08 1.99
N GLY A 114 -0.35 4.00 2.42
CA GLY A 114 -0.63 3.35 3.69
C GLY A 114 -2.02 2.71 3.76
N ARG A 115 -2.49 2.47 4.97
CA ARG A 115 -3.82 1.93 5.25
C ARG A 115 -4.86 3.05 5.25
N THR A 116 -5.92 2.90 4.48
CA THR A 116 -6.99 3.92 4.37
C THR A 116 -8.24 3.57 5.19
N GLY A 117 -8.32 2.34 5.69
CA GLY A 117 -9.52 1.79 6.32
C GLY A 117 -10.50 1.21 5.29
N GLY A 118 -11.09 0.07 5.63
CA GLY A 118 -11.96 -0.67 4.73
C GLY A 118 -11.22 -1.28 3.53
N GLU A 119 -11.96 -1.53 2.45
CA GLU A 119 -11.39 -1.98 1.18
C GLU A 119 -10.62 -0.84 0.51
N GLN A 120 -9.37 -1.09 0.12
CA GLN A 120 -8.58 -0.19 -0.71
C GLN A 120 -8.02 -0.91 -1.93
N VAL A 121 -8.02 -0.24 -3.08
CA VAL A 121 -7.64 -0.86 -4.35
C VAL A 121 -6.16 -0.61 -4.65
N ILE A 122 -5.45 -1.68 -5.01
CA ILE A 122 -4.21 -1.60 -5.76
C ILE A 122 -4.51 -2.06 -7.18
N ALA A 123 -4.46 -1.11 -8.10
CA ALA A 123 -4.66 -1.37 -9.51
C ALA A 123 -3.32 -1.71 -10.17
N LEU A 124 -3.32 -2.76 -10.95
CA LEU A 124 -2.16 -3.20 -11.73
C LEU A 124 -2.54 -3.26 -13.21
N ASN A 125 -1.71 -2.67 -14.06
CA ASN A 125 -1.81 -2.81 -15.50
C ASN A 125 -0.97 -4.01 -15.97
N ARG A 126 -1.53 -4.76 -16.91
CA ARG A 126 -0.85 -5.88 -17.59
C ARG A 126 -0.14 -5.41 -18.83
#